data_ac5b1054a5cbe009a8bc61ed8da16866
#
_entry.id   ac5b1054a5cbe009a8bc61ed8da16866
#
_cell.length_a   1.000
_cell.length_b   1.000
_cell.length_c   1.000
_cell.angle_alpha   90.00
_cell.angle_beta   90.00
_cell.angle_gamma   90.00
#
_symmetry.space_group_name_H-M   'P 1'
#
loop_
_entity.id
_entity.type
_entity.pdbx_description
1 polymer ?
#
loop_
_entity_poly.entity_id
_entity_poly.type
_entity_poly.pdbx_seq_one_letter_code
_entity_poly.pdbx_strand_id
1 'polypeptide(L)'
;MARITKNHKKDASLFILENIYANNQILCGIHSLDAIAMEKEIENNGEWILNEFRNMVESRMKNKIFKHGINDSLSNVVLDYFGYSLDLQPDYKIIKADSVKPFLWIGRGYPYRWISVHKSKKENYLQKDLAWTYLVNEFAELMPSIKISEFYKNTANYPGEGINLHIMRGIYEHDESESGGPFFVYIFETETHNEVILVSGFVNYPGHEKNLLIKQLEIIAKTLKKGAT
;
A
#
# COMPACT_ATOMS: atom_id res chain seq x y z
N MET A 1 -25.74 7.99 -5.87
CA MET A 1 -25.93 9.45 -5.78
C MET A 1 -24.68 10.09 -6.38
N ALA A 2 -24.79 10.91 -7.41
CA ALA A 2 -23.63 11.54 -8.05
C ALA A 2 -23.03 12.58 -7.10
N ARG A 3 -21.74 12.45 -6.77
CA ARG A 3 -20.99 13.47 -6.02
C ARG A 3 -20.54 14.53 -7.01
N ILE A 4 -20.94 15.77 -6.79
CA ILE A 4 -20.50 16.92 -7.57
C ILE A 4 -19.58 17.74 -6.68
N THR A 5 -18.31 17.79 -7.00
CA THR A 5 -17.36 18.72 -6.38
C THR A 5 -17.14 19.88 -7.36
N LYS A 6 -17.57 21.08 -6.98
CA LYS A 6 -17.47 22.28 -7.83
C LYS A 6 -16.46 23.24 -7.22
N ASN A 7 -15.48 23.62 -8.00
CA ASN A 7 -14.61 24.78 -7.72
C ASN A 7 -14.96 25.86 -8.76
N HIS A 8 -15.68 26.91 -8.35
CA HIS A 8 -16.08 27.99 -9.24
C HIS A 8 -15.16 29.20 -9.04
N LYS A 9 -14.36 29.51 -10.04
CA LYS A 9 -13.70 30.81 -10.19
C LYS A 9 -14.39 31.58 -11.30
N LYS A 10 -14.27 32.91 -11.29
CA LYS A 10 -14.98 33.83 -12.20
C LYS A 10 -14.77 33.51 -13.69
N ASP A 11 -13.61 32.93 -14.06
CA ASP A 11 -13.17 32.73 -15.45
C ASP A 11 -12.96 31.24 -15.82
N ALA A 12 -13.02 30.33 -14.86
CA ALA A 12 -12.90 28.89 -15.10
C ALA A 12 -13.70 28.10 -14.07
N SER A 13 -14.17 26.93 -14.45
CA SER A 13 -14.82 25.98 -13.56
C SER A 13 -14.25 24.59 -13.74
N LEU A 14 -13.92 23.94 -12.61
CA LEU A 14 -13.46 22.57 -12.53
C LEU A 14 -14.49 21.77 -11.77
N PHE A 15 -14.89 20.62 -12.32
CA PHE A 15 -15.83 19.73 -11.66
C PHE A 15 -15.47 18.27 -11.87
N ILE A 16 -15.85 17.46 -10.90
CA ILE A 16 -15.76 16.00 -10.96
C ILE A 16 -17.17 15.44 -10.75
N LEU A 17 -17.54 14.53 -11.63
CA LEU A 17 -18.80 13.79 -11.59
C LEU A 17 -18.51 12.31 -11.47
N GLU A 18 -19.26 11.63 -10.62
CA GLU A 18 -19.15 10.19 -10.44
C GLU A 18 -20.39 9.47 -10.95
N ASN A 19 -20.21 8.30 -11.55
CA ASN A 19 -21.30 7.39 -11.94
C ASN A 19 -22.32 7.99 -12.93
N ILE A 20 -21.88 8.83 -13.87
CA ILE A 20 -22.78 9.47 -14.85
C ILE A 20 -23.22 8.48 -15.93
N TYR A 21 -22.26 7.76 -16.53
CA TYR A 21 -22.54 6.83 -17.63
C TYR A 21 -22.37 5.36 -17.22
N ALA A 22 -21.58 5.11 -16.19
CA ALA A 22 -21.32 3.76 -15.69
C ALA A 22 -20.99 3.80 -14.19
N ASN A 23 -21.24 2.67 -13.49
CA ASN A 23 -20.83 2.52 -12.10
C ASN A 23 -19.31 2.60 -11.94
N ASN A 24 -18.87 3.25 -10.88
CA ASN A 24 -17.46 3.46 -10.58
C ASN A 24 -16.71 4.23 -11.68
N GLN A 25 -17.37 5.13 -12.39
CA GLN A 25 -16.79 6.04 -13.35
C GLN A 25 -16.56 7.40 -12.71
N ILE A 26 -15.44 8.02 -13.07
CA ILE A 26 -15.14 9.43 -12.80
C ILE A 26 -15.04 10.19 -14.11
N LEU A 27 -15.66 11.34 -14.16
CA LEU A 27 -15.59 12.32 -15.25
C LEU A 27 -15.09 13.64 -14.68
N CYS A 28 -13.95 14.12 -15.19
CA CYS A 28 -13.47 15.46 -14.89
C CYS A 28 -13.76 16.39 -16.06
N GLY A 29 -14.36 17.53 -15.78
CA GLY A 29 -14.59 18.59 -16.76
C GLY A 29 -13.93 19.89 -16.33
N ILE A 30 -13.28 20.53 -17.27
CA ILE A 30 -12.66 21.87 -17.11
C ILE A 30 -13.33 22.77 -18.13
N HIS A 31 -13.92 23.85 -17.67
CA HIS A 31 -14.49 24.90 -18.53
C HIS A 31 -13.75 26.21 -18.28
N SER A 32 -13.34 26.87 -19.35
CA SER A 32 -12.63 28.12 -19.29
C SER A 32 -13.04 29.01 -20.47
N LEU A 33 -12.89 30.33 -20.30
CA LEU A 33 -13.16 31.32 -21.35
C LEU A 33 -12.08 31.31 -22.43
N ASP A 34 -10.84 31.00 -22.06
CA ASP A 34 -9.71 31.01 -22.99
C ASP A 34 -8.66 29.94 -22.58
N ALA A 35 -7.66 29.73 -23.45
CA ALA A 35 -6.60 28.76 -23.26
C ALA A 35 -5.69 29.08 -22.06
N ILE A 36 -5.42 30.36 -21.82
CA ILE A 36 -4.52 30.80 -20.72
C ILE A 36 -5.18 30.53 -19.37
N ALA A 37 -6.49 30.82 -19.25
CA ALA A 37 -7.23 30.53 -18.03
C ALA A 37 -7.34 29.01 -17.80
N MET A 38 -7.48 28.20 -18.87
CA MET A 38 -7.48 26.74 -18.77
C MET A 38 -6.14 26.18 -18.29
N GLU A 39 -5.02 26.66 -18.84
CA GLU A 39 -3.67 26.26 -18.43
C GLU A 39 -3.45 26.53 -16.93
N LYS A 40 -3.76 27.73 -16.48
CA LYS A 40 -3.69 28.09 -15.05
C LYS A 40 -4.57 27.22 -14.16
N GLU A 41 -5.77 26.85 -14.63
CA GLU A 41 -6.65 25.96 -13.85
C GLU A 41 -6.07 24.55 -13.72
N ILE A 42 -5.45 24.02 -14.80
CA ILE A 42 -4.76 22.74 -14.80
C ILE A 42 -3.52 22.79 -13.89
N GLU A 43 -2.69 23.82 -14.01
CA GLU A 43 -1.51 23.99 -13.15
C GLU A 43 -1.87 24.07 -11.67
N ASN A 44 -2.91 24.82 -11.32
CA ASN A 44 -3.32 25.02 -9.93
C ASN A 44 -4.01 23.81 -9.30
N ASN A 45 -4.65 22.96 -10.10
CA ASN A 45 -5.47 21.84 -9.61
C ASN A 45 -5.02 20.48 -10.14
N GLY A 46 -3.92 20.38 -10.88
CA GLY A 46 -3.44 19.15 -11.50
C GLY A 46 -3.22 18.01 -10.49
N GLU A 47 -2.59 18.31 -9.36
CA GLU A 47 -2.41 17.35 -8.26
C GLU A 47 -3.75 16.87 -7.69
N TRP A 48 -4.72 17.77 -7.48
CA TRP A 48 -6.03 17.39 -7.01
C TRP A 48 -6.74 16.47 -8.02
N ILE A 49 -6.71 16.82 -9.31
CA ILE A 49 -7.29 15.99 -10.38
C ILE A 49 -6.66 14.60 -10.39
N LEU A 50 -5.34 14.52 -10.35
CA LEU A 50 -4.61 13.25 -10.33
C LEU A 50 -4.97 12.40 -9.10
N ASN A 51 -5.13 13.03 -7.95
CA ASN A 51 -5.50 12.33 -6.73
C ASN A 51 -6.93 11.78 -6.79
N GLU A 52 -7.88 12.50 -7.35
CA GLU A 52 -9.25 11.99 -7.56
C GLU A 52 -9.27 10.76 -8.49
N PHE A 53 -8.49 10.79 -9.59
CA PHE A 53 -8.34 9.63 -10.46
C PHE A 53 -7.65 8.45 -9.75
N ARG A 54 -6.59 8.71 -8.99
CA ARG A 54 -5.89 7.68 -8.20
C ARG A 54 -6.82 7.04 -7.17
N ASN A 55 -7.59 7.84 -6.44
CA ASN A 55 -8.56 7.38 -5.45
C ASN A 55 -9.64 6.49 -6.08
N MET A 56 -10.15 6.88 -7.26
CA MET A 56 -11.14 6.07 -7.97
C MET A 56 -10.55 4.73 -8.45
N VAL A 57 -9.35 4.74 -9.00
CA VAL A 57 -8.65 3.51 -9.42
C VAL A 57 -8.41 2.60 -8.21
N GLU A 58 -7.94 3.16 -7.09
CA GLU A 58 -7.69 2.41 -5.86
C GLU A 58 -8.99 1.81 -5.29
N SER A 59 -10.08 2.58 -5.27
CA SER A 59 -11.40 2.12 -4.85
C SER A 59 -11.90 0.95 -5.70
N ARG A 60 -11.78 1.03 -7.03
CA ARG A 60 -12.13 -0.07 -7.95
C ARG A 60 -11.29 -1.32 -7.68
N MET A 61 -9.99 -1.14 -7.50
CA MET A 61 -9.09 -2.25 -7.18
C MET A 61 -9.44 -2.89 -5.84
N LYS A 62 -9.72 -2.09 -4.81
CA LYS A 62 -10.15 -2.55 -3.49
C LYS A 62 -11.43 -3.39 -3.58
N ASN A 63 -12.44 -2.89 -4.29
CA ASN A 63 -13.69 -3.62 -4.50
C ASN A 63 -13.48 -4.95 -5.25
N LYS A 64 -12.56 -4.99 -6.22
CA LYS A 64 -12.20 -6.22 -6.95
C LYS A 64 -11.43 -7.21 -6.06
N ILE A 65 -10.49 -6.72 -5.25
CA ILE A 65 -9.67 -7.53 -4.34
C ILE A 65 -10.58 -8.25 -3.34
N PHE A 66 -11.51 -7.53 -2.72
CA PHE A 66 -12.37 -8.06 -1.67
C PHE A 66 -13.76 -8.51 -2.16
N LYS A 67 -13.94 -8.70 -3.47
CA LYS A 67 -15.21 -9.15 -4.06
C LYS A 67 -15.73 -10.45 -3.44
N HIS A 68 -14.85 -11.34 -3.04
CA HIS A 68 -15.18 -12.64 -2.46
C HIS A 68 -15.10 -12.66 -0.93
N GLY A 69 -15.08 -11.48 -0.31
CA GLY A 69 -15.00 -11.32 1.15
C GLY A 69 -13.59 -11.21 1.68
N ILE A 70 -13.51 -11.19 3.00
CA ILE A 70 -12.29 -11.08 3.80
C ILE A 70 -12.13 -12.37 4.60
N ASN A 71 -10.90 -12.77 4.86
CA ASN A 71 -10.57 -13.87 5.75
C ASN A 71 -10.54 -13.39 7.20
N ASP A 72 -11.72 -13.37 7.84
CA ASP A 72 -11.88 -12.88 9.21
C ASP A 72 -11.01 -13.64 10.22
N SER A 73 -10.87 -14.96 10.04
CA SER A 73 -10.00 -15.78 10.88
C SER A 73 -8.56 -15.30 10.84
N LEU A 74 -8.04 -15.04 9.64
CA LEU A 74 -6.66 -14.57 9.47
C LEU A 74 -6.48 -13.12 9.92
N SER A 75 -7.49 -12.27 9.72
CA SER A 75 -7.51 -10.91 10.23
C SER A 75 -7.45 -10.88 11.76
N ASN A 76 -8.15 -11.81 12.44
CA ASN A 76 -8.11 -11.96 13.88
C ASN A 76 -6.73 -12.46 14.36
N VAL A 77 -6.08 -13.37 13.63
CA VAL A 77 -4.69 -13.76 13.96
C VAL A 77 -3.75 -12.57 13.93
N VAL A 78 -3.85 -11.71 12.91
CA VAL A 78 -3.04 -10.47 12.85
C VAL A 78 -3.36 -9.56 14.04
N LEU A 79 -4.64 -9.44 14.40
CA LEU A 79 -5.09 -8.66 15.57
C LEU A 79 -4.50 -9.17 16.87
N ASP A 80 -4.52 -10.48 17.10
CA ASP A 80 -4.00 -11.13 18.31
C ASP A 80 -2.48 -10.91 18.47
N TYR A 81 -1.73 -10.94 17.34
CA TYR A 81 -0.27 -10.75 17.36
C TYR A 81 0.15 -9.29 17.55
N PHE A 82 -0.60 -8.35 16.96
CA PHE A 82 -0.12 -6.97 16.81
C PHE A 82 -1.02 -5.92 17.46
N GLY A 83 -2.27 -6.25 17.81
CA GLY A 83 -3.29 -5.27 18.23
C GLY A 83 -3.90 -4.49 17.05
N TYR A 84 -3.61 -4.91 15.83
CA TYR A 84 -4.08 -4.32 14.58
C TYR A 84 -4.62 -5.41 13.67
N SER A 85 -5.68 -5.15 12.93
CA SER A 85 -6.23 -6.05 11.92
C SER A 85 -5.79 -5.66 10.52
N LEU A 86 -5.76 -6.65 9.62
CA LEU A 86 -5.42 -6.48 8.22
C LEU A 86 -6.46 -7.23 7.38
N ASP A 87 -7.08 -6.57 6.40
CA ASP A 87 -8.05 -7.21 5.53
C ASP A 87 -7.31 -8.06 4.49
N LEU A 88 -7.52 -9.39 4.52
CA LEU A 88 -6.87 -10.36 3.64
C LEU A 88 -7.91 -11.11 2.83
N GLN A 89 -7.57 -11.49 1.59
CA GLN A 89 -8.46 -12.31 0.76
C GLN A 89 -8.58 -13.73 1.32
N PRO A 90 -9.69 -14.46 1.05
CA PRO A 90 -9.95 -15.78 1.62
C PRO A 90 -8.90 -16.87 1.33
N ASP A 91 -8.16 -16.72 0.23
CA ASP A 91 -7.16 -17.69 -0.22
C ASP A 91 -5.75 -17.48 0.34
N TYR A 92 -5.55 -16.49 1.20
CA TYR A 92 -4.29 -16.33 1.94
C TYR A 92 -4.19 -17.34 3.08
N LYS A 93 -2.95 -17.80 3.34
CA LYS A 93 -2.62 -18.77 4.40
C LYS A 93 -1.36 -18.31 5.13
N ILE A 94 -1.23 -18.70 6.39
CA ILE A 94 0.00 -18.49 7.17
C ILE A 94 1.09 -19.41 6.60
N ILE A 95 2.24 -18.83 6.28
CA ILE A 95 3.47 -19.54 5.87
C ILE A 95 4.35 -19.75 7.09
N LYS A 96 4.54 -18.70 7.89
CA LYS A 96 5.34 -18.75 9.13
C LYS A 96 4.72 -17.81 10.16
N ALA A 97 4.72 -18.24 11.41
CA ALA A 97 4.31 -17.43 12.56
C ALA A 97 5.30 -17.61 13.69
N ASP A 98 5.65 -16.53 14.37
CA ASP A 98 6.47 -16.53 15.57
C ASP A 98 5.80 -15.64 16.62
N SER A 99 5.50 -16.20 17.80
CA SER A 99 4.86 -15.47 18.90
C SER A 99 5.86 -14.88 19.88
N VAL A 100 7.09 -15.37 19.90
CA VAL A 100 8.16 -14.86 20.78
C VAL A 100 8.71 -13.55 20.22
N LYS A 101 8.98 -13.52 18.91
CA LYS A 101 9.24 -12.30 18.16
C LYS A 101 8.04 -12.07 17.24
N PRO A 102 7.04 -11.25 17.62
CA PRO A 102 5.81 -11.12 16.86
C PRO A 102 6.07 -10.91 15.37
N PHE A 103 5.88 -11.98 14.59
CA PHE A 103 6.11 -12.03 13.16
C PHE A 103 5.09 -12.96 12.50
N LEU A 104 4.48 -12.47 11.45
CA LEU A 104 3.62 -13.29 10.59
C LEU A 104 4.08 -13.15 9.14
N TRP A 105 4.23 -14.28 8.46
CA TRP A 105 4.41 -14.35 7.01
C TRP A 105 3.22 -15.08 6.42
N ILE A 106 2.49 -14.40 5.57
CA ILE A 106 1.21 -14.80 5.03
C ILE A 106 1.33 -14.79 3.51
N GLY A 107 0.78 -15.76 2.83
CA GLY A 107 0.90 -15.83 1.38
C GLY A 107 -0.25 -16.55 0.70
N ARG A 108 -0.29 -16.39 -0.61
CA ARG A 108 -1.21 -17.11 -1.50
C ARG A 108 -0.45 -17.71 -2.68
N GLY A 109 -1.07 -18.70 -3.35
CA GLY A 109 -0.50 -19.43 -4.46
C GLY A 109 -0.23 -18.59 -5.71
N TYR A 110 0.28 -19.27 -6.72
CA TYR A 110 0.77 -18.66 -7.97
C TYR A 110 -0.30 -17.83 -8.71
N PRO A 111 0.05 -16.63 -9.22
CA PRO A 111 1.31 -15.91 -8.98
C PRO A 111 1.48 -15.58 -7.49
N TYR A 112 2.67 -15.92 -6.95
CA TYR A 112 2.89 -15.81 -5.51
C TYR A 112 2.86 -14.37 -5.05
N ARG A 113 2.09 -14.11 -3.99
CA ARG A 113 1.97 -12.84 -3.30
C ARG A 113 2.07 -13.09 -1.81
N TRP A 114 3.04 -12.45 -1.19
CA TRP A 114 3.29 -12.63 0.23
C TRP A 114 3.18 -11.30 0.96
N ILE A 115 2.74 -11.36 2.19
CA ILE A 115 2.69 -10.24 3.12
C ILE A 115 3.40 -10.69 4.39
N SER A 116 4.31 -9.89 4.90
CA SER A 116 4.84 -10.07 6.24
C SER A 116 4.43 -8.90 7.12
N VAL A 117 4.18 -9.21 8.40
CA VAL A 117 3.88 -8.22 9.44
C VAL A 117 4.81 -8.48 10.62
N HIS A 118 5.49 -7.43 11.10
CA HIS A 118 6.29 -7.50 12.31
C HIS A 118 6.38 -6.15 12.99
N LYS A 119 6.80 -6.15 14.26
CA LYS A 119 7.09 -4.94 15.04
C LYS A 119 8.58 -4.66 15.06
N SER A 120 8.93 -3.38 15.06
CA SER A 120 10.30 -2.91 15.26
C SER A 120 10.32 -1.62 16.07
N LYS A 121 11.52 -1.20 16.47
CA LYS A 121 11.71 0.08 17.16
C LYS A 121 11.57 1.24 16.19
N LYS A 122 10.83 2.26 16.57
CA LYS A 122 10.61 3.47 15.76
C LYS A 122 11.92 4.17 15.40
N GLU A 123 12.88 4.25 16.34
CA GLU A 123 14.18 4.89 16.13
C GLU A 123 14.95 4.33 14.92
N ASN A 124 14.80 3.03 14.62
CA ASN A 124 15.45 2.35 13.50
C ASN A 124 14.98 2.89 12.13
N TYR A 125 13.80 3.50 12.08
CA TYR A 125 13.13 3.92 10.85
C TYR A 125 12.93 5.42 10.71
N LEU A 126 13.49 6.24 11.62
CA LEU A 126 13.42 7.70 11.53
C LEU A 126 14.32 8.27 10.44
N GLN A 127 15.48 7.63 10.20
CA GLN A 127 16.45 8.05 9.19
C GLN A 127 16.43 7.09 8.01
N LYS A 128 16.21 7.60 6.81
CA LYS A 128 16.02 6.79 5.59
C LYS A 128 17.18 5.83 5.31
N ASP A 129 18.41 6.28 5.48
CA ASP A 129 19.60 5.47 5.17
C ASP A 129 19.80 4.34 6.20
N LEU A 130 19.58 4.63 7.48
CA LEU A 130 19.62 3.63 8.54
C LEU A 130 18.48 2.62 8.44
N ALA A 131 17.30 3.05 8.02
CA ALA A 131 16.13 2.18 7.85
C ALA A 131 16.42 0.99 6.92
N TRP A 132 17.18 1.19 5.84
CA TRP A 132 17.58 0.08 4.95
C TRP A 132 18.48 -0.94 5.64
N THR A 133 19.43 -0.48 6.44
CA THR A 133 20.34 -1.38 7.19
C THR A 133 19.55 -2.22 8.20
N TYR A 134 18.64 -1.61 8.94
CA TYR A 134 17.79 -2.33 9.89
C TYR A 134 16.87 -3.33 9.18
N LEU A 135 16.22 -2.91 8.08
CA LEU A 135 15.35 -3.78 7.30
C LEU A 135 16.06 -5.01 6.75
N VAL A 136 17.29 -4.85 6.23
CA VAL A 136 18.12 -5.97 5.73
C VAL A 136 18.40 -6.96 6.86
N ASN A 137 18.78 -6.48 8.05
CA ASN A 137 19.07 -7.33 9.19
C ASN A 137 17.81 -8.05 9.72
N GLU A 138 16.68 -7.35 9.81
CA GLU A 138 15.41 -7.94 10.23
C GLU A 138 14.91 -8.99 9.24
N PHE A 139 15.02 -8.75 7.94
CA PHE A 139 14.66 -9.76 6.94
C PHE A 139 15.57 -10.98 6.98
N ALA A 140 16.87 -10.79 7.15
CA ALA A 140 17.82 -11.91 7.30
C ALA A 140 17.49 -12.81 8.50
N GLU A 141 16.97 -12.23 9.58
CA GLU A 141 16.55 -12.97 10.77
C GLU A 141 15.17 -13.63 10.60
N LEU A 142 14.17 -12.86 10.13
CA LEU A 142 12.78 -13.28 10.07
C LEU A 142 12.46 -14.14 8.84
N MET A 143 13.07 -13.83 7.71
CA MET A 143 12.86 -14.44 6.39
C MET A 143 14.19 -14.72 5.69
N PRO A 144 15.03 -15.66 6.17
CA PRO A 144 16.39 -15.86 5.68
C PRO A 144 16.51 -16.19 4.18
N SER A 145 15.44 -16.70 3.58
CA SER A 145 15.38 -16.95 2.13
C SER A 145 15.14 -15.68 1.28
N ILE A 146 14.83 -14.54 1.91
CA ILE A 146 14.58 -13.26 1.24
C ILE A 146 15.78 -12.35 1.42
N LYS A 147 16.45 -12.01 0.32
CA LYS A 147 17.58 -11.06 0.28
C LYS A 147 17.17 -9.79 -0.43
N ILE A 148 17.46 -8.64 0.16
CA ILE A 148 17.22 -7.35 -0.49
C ILE A 148 18.34 -7.10 -1.48
N SER A 149 17.97 -6.90 -2.75
CA SER A 149 18.91 -6.59 -3.82
C SER A 149 19.41 -5.14 -3.72
N GLU A 150 20.70 -4.94 -3.99
CA GLU A 150 21.30 -3.59 -4.03
C GLU A 150 20.96 -2.81 -5.32
N PHE A 151 20.41 -3.46 -6.34
CA PHE A 151 20.11 -2.81 -7.62
C PHE A 151 19.07 -1.72 -7.56
N TYR A 152 18.10 -1.83 -6.65
CA TYR A 152 17.05 -0.84 -6.55
C TYR A 152 16.53 -0.73 -5.12
N LYS A 153 16.70 0.46 -4.55
CA LYS A 153 16.17 0.87 -3.25
C LYS A 153 15.60 2.28 -3.36
N ASN A 154 14.38 2.47 -2.94
CA ASN A 154 13.73 3.78 -2.94
C ASN A 154 12.96 3.98 -1.62
N THR A 155 13.08 5.17 -1.04
CA THR A 155 12.33 5.56 0.15
C THR A 155 11.57 6.84 -0.14
N ALA A 156 10.25 6.80 0.02
CA ALA A 156 9.38 7.94 -0.15
C ALA A 156 8.62 8.24 1.15
N ASN A 157 8.34 9.53 1.39
CA ASN A 157 7.36 9.91 2.40
C ASN A 157 5.97 9.58 1.85
N TYR A 158 5.08 9.12 2.70
CA TYR A 158 3.69 8.89 2.31
C TYR A 158 2.90 10.18 2.59
N PRO A 159 2.34 10.82 1.57
CA PRO A 159 1.46 11.97 1.77
C PRO A 159 0.04 11.46 2.07
N GLY A 160 -0.23 10.96 3.27
CA GLY A 160 -1.54 10.44 3.63
C GLY A 160 -1.93 10.84 5.05
N GLU A 161 -3.22 10.97 5.29
CA GLU A 161 -3.77 11.02 6.63
C GLU A 161 -3.55 9.66 7.28
N GLY A 162 -2.70 9.60 8.27
CA GLY A 162 -2.41 8.38 9.01
C GLY A 162 -0.93 8.17 9.28
N ILE A 163 -0.67 7.25 10.11
CA ILE A 163 0.50 6.94 10.89
C ILE A 163 1.62 6.29 10.03
N ASN A 164 1.97 6.85 8.88
CA ASN A 164 3.04 6.30 8.04
C ASN A 164 4.28 7.18 8.08
N LEU A 165 5.40 6.61 8.53
CA LEU A 165 6.68 7.30 8.48
C LEU A 165 7.24 7.34 7.06
N HIS A 166 7.40 6.18 6.45
CA HIS A 166 8.00 6.04 5.12
C HIS A 166 7.42 4.83 4.40
N ILE A 167 7.54 4.85 3.07
CA ILE A 167 7.38 3.67 2.23
C ILE A 167 8.74 3.35 1.63
N MET A 168 9.20 2.14 1.86
CA MET A 168 10.41 1.61 1.25
C MET A 168 10.01 0.67 0.10
N ARG A 169 10.65 0.79 -1.05
CA ARG A 169 10.43 -0.08 -2.21
C ARG A 169 11.75 -0.58 -2.74
N GLY A 170 11.79 -1.85 -3.09
CA GLY A 170 13.01 -2.48 -3.58
C GLY A 170 12.73 -3.70 -4.43
N ILE A 171 13.81 -4.38 -4.77
CA ILE A 171 13.81 -5.70 -5.39
C ILE A 171 14.38 -6.68 -4.36
N TYR A 172 13.76 -7.83 -4.23
CA TYR A 172 14.28 -8.93 -3.44
C TYR A 172 14.67 -10.11 -4.34
N GLU A 173 15.57 -10.92 -3.83
CA GLU A 173 16.00 -12.20 -4.38
C GLU A 173 15.59 -13.31 -3.40
N HIS A 174 15.16 -14.44 -3.94
CA HIS A 174 14.77 -15.60 -3.14
C HIS A 174 15.74 -16.75 -3.41
N ASP A 175 16.55 -17.08 -2.43
CA ASP A 175 17.67 -18.02 -2.60
C ASP A 175 17.24 -19.41 -3.09
N GLU A 176 16.16 -19.97 -2.52
CA GLU A 176 15.76 -21.35 -2.81
C GLU A 176 15.13 -21.51 -4.22
N SER A 177 14.57 -20.46 -4.77
CA SER A 177 13.84 -20.51 -6.05
C SER A 177 14.58 -19.84 -7.19
N GLU A 178 15.80 -19.33 -6.97
CA GLU A 178 16.56 -18.53 -7.95
C GLU A 178 15.70 -17.46 -8.64
N SER A 179 14.79 -16.90 -7.90
CA SER A 179 13.79 -15.95 -8.39
C SER A 179 13.72 -14.73 -7.48
N GLY A 180 12.99 -13.74 -7.92
CA GLY A 180 12.82 -12.51 -7.13
C GLY A 180 11.73 -11.64 -7.70
N GLY A 181 11.60 -10.46 -7.14
CA GLY A 181 10.60 -9.52 -7.60
C GLY A 181 10.57 -8.22 -6.82
N PRO A 182 9.62 -7.36 -7.12
CA PRO A 182 9.42 -6.14 -6.36
C PRO A 182 8.87 -6.45 -4.98
N PHE A 183 9.25 -5.63 -4.02
CA PHE A 183 8.65 -5.56 -2.70
C PHE A 183 8.47 -4.12 -2.26
N PHE A 184 7.61 -3.94 -1.27
CA PHE A 184 7.49 -2.70 -0.51
C PHE A 184 7.40 -2.98 0.98
N VAL A 185 7.67 -1.96 1.77
CA VAL A 185 7.44 -1.94 3.22
C VAL A 185 6.72 -0.64 3.57
N TYR A 186 5.54 -0.76 4.15
CA TYR A 186 4.84 0.33 4.81
C TYR A 186 5.21 0.32 6.29
N ILE A 187 5.59 1.46 6.83
CA ILE A 187 6.01 1.61 8.22
C ILE A 187 4.94 2.45 8.93
N PHE A 188 4.17 1.80 9.78
CA PHE A 188 3.09 2.43 10.53
C PHE A 188 3.54 2.73 11.96
N GLU A 189 3.31 3.95 12.42
CA GLU A 189 3.48 4.28 13.84
C GLU A 189 2.41 3.57 14.67
N THR A 190 2.79 3.11 15.86
CA THR A 190 1.84 2.58 16.84
C THR A 190 1.52 3.66 17.86
N GLU A 191 0.50 3.44 18.70
CA GLU A 191 0.20 4.35 19.83
C GLU A 191 1.29 4.33 20.90
N THR A 192 2.04 3.25 21.00
CA THR A 192 3.26 3.20 21.82
C THR A 192 4.34 3.96 21.08
N HIS A 193 4.70 5.12 21.56
CA HIS A 193 5.58 6.09 20.89
C HIS A 193 6.94 5.54 20.40
N ASN A 194 7.36 4.36 20.85
CA ASN A 194 8.65 3.77 20.53
C ASN A 194 8.61 2.59 19.56
N GLU A 195 7.44 2.18 19.10
CA GLU A 195 7.29 1.04 18.18
C GLU A 195 6.68 1.46 16.83
N VAL A 196 7.00 0.69 15.83
CA VAL A 196 6.36 0.72 14.50
C VAL A 196 5.92 -0.68 14.11
N ILE A 197 4.88 -0.75 13.27
CA ILE A 197 4.49 -1.98 12.58
C ILE A 197 4.94 -1.87 11.14
N LEU A 198 5.67 -2.86 10.67
CA LEU A 198 6.05 -2.99 9.29
C LEU A 198 5.11 -3.99 8.60
N VAL A 199 4.50 -3.54 7.52
CA VAL A 199 3.73 -4.40 6.61
C VAL A 199 4.47 -4.43 5.28
N SER A 200 5.05 -5.59 4.96
CA SER A 200 5.81 -5.77 3.72
C SER A 200 5.02 -6.62 2.74
N GLY A 201 5.08 -6.28 1.47
CA GLY A 201 4.44 -7.05 0.40
C GLY A 201 5.44 -7.46 -0.67
N PHE A 202 5.38 -8.73 -1.11
CA PHE A 202 6.31 -9.34 -2.06
C PHE A 202 5.55 -10.00 -3.20
N VAL A 203 6.04 -9.84 -4.43
CA VAL A 203 5.48 -10.51 -5.60
C VAL A 203 6.55 -11.38 -6.25
N ASN A 204 6.25 -12.68 -6.41
CA ASN A 204 7.04 -13.59 -7.22
C ASN A 204 6.20 -14.06 -8.42
N TYR A 205 6.57 -13.60 -9.60
CA TYR A 205 5.92 -13.93 -10.87
C TYR A 205 6.94 -13.82 -12.01
N PRO A 206 7.91 -14.75 -12.09
CA PRO A 206 8.99 -14.70 -13.08
C PRO A 206 8.48 -14.58 -14.50
N GLY A 207 9.13 -13.76 -15.32
CA GLY A 207 8.78 -13.57 -16.74
C GLY A 207 7.52 -12.75 -17.02
N HIS A 208 6.81 -12.26 -16.00
CA HIS A 208 5.56 -11.53 -16.18
C HIS A 208 5.55 -10.17 -15.49
N GLU A 209 4.64 -9.29 -15.91
CA GLU A 209 4.41 -7.99 -15.29
C GLU A 209 3.87 -8.12 -13.86
N LYS A 210 4.42 -7.35 -12.93
CA LYS A 210 4.12 -7.42 -11.50
C LYS A 210 3.39 -6.18 -10.96
N ASN A 211 3.24 -5.12 -11.77
CA ASN A 211 2.71 -3.83 -11.33
C ASN A 211 1.31 -3.92 -10.70
N LEU A 212 0.41 -4.69 -11.30
CA LEU A 212 -0.94 -4.85 -10.73
C LEU A 212 -0.92 -5.67 -9.45
N LEU A 213 -0.03 -6.66 -9.35
CA LEU A 213 0.06 -7.53 -8.19
C LEU A 213 0.64 -6.80 -6.98
N ILE A 214 1.70 -5.99 -7.20
CA ILE A 214 2.28 -5.20 -6.12
C ILE A 214 1.29 -4.12 -5.62
N LYS A 215 0.53 -3.48 -6.52
CA LYS A 215 -0.54 -2.54 -6.14
C LYS A 215 -1.66 -3.20 -5.33
N GLN A 216 -2.02 -4.45 -5.64
CA GLN A 216 -2.99 -5.19 -4.84
C GLN A 216 -2.50 -5.40 -3.41
N LEU A 217 -1.23 -5.75 -3.23
CA LEU A 217 -0.63 -5.89 -1.90
C LEU A 217 -0.53 -4.56 -1.16
N GLU A 218 -0.21 -3.46 -1.85
CA GLU A 218 -0.22 -2.11 -1.26
C GLU A 218 -1.62 -1.73 -0.74
N ILE A 219 -2.69 -2.05 -1.49
CA ILE A 219 -4.07 -1.82 -1.06
C ILE A 219 -4.41 -2.65 0.18
N ILE A 220 -3.98 -3.90 0.23
CA ILE A 220 -4.14 -4.75 1.42
C ILE A 220 -3.39 -4.13 2.60
N ALA A 221 -2.12 -3.76 2.45
CA ALA A 221 -1.33 -3.15 3.52
C ALA A 221 -1.98 -1.88 4.10
N LYS A 222 -2.60 -1.07 3.25
CA LYS A 222 -3.34 0.15 3.66
C LYS A 222 -4.63 -0.14 4.44
N THR A 223 -5.09 -1.39 4.51
CA THR A 223 -6.24 -1.75 5.35
C THR A 223 -5.87 -1.96 6.81
N LEU A 224 -4.56 -1.86 7.16
CA LEU A 224 -4.13 -1.98 8.55
C LEU A 224 -4.87 -0.96 9.41
N LYS A 225 -5.58 -1.46 10.40
CA LYS A 225 -6.37 -0.64 11.33
C LYS A 225 -6.25 -1.18 12.73
N LYS A 226 -6.25 -0.30 13.72
CA LYS A 226 -6.26 -0.68 15.13
C LYS A 226 -7.51 -1.52 15.43
N GLY A 227 -7.35 -2.55 16.23
CA GLY A 227 -8.48 -3.29 16.78
C GLY A 227 -9.39 -2.39 17.62
N ALA A 228 -10.68 -2.63 17.55
CA ALA A 228 -11.61 -2.00 18.48
C ALA A 228 -11.30 -2.55 19.91
N THR A 229 -10.95 -1.66 20.82
CA THR A 229 -10.82 -1.93 22.26
C THR A 229 -12.20 -2.07 22.87
#